data_a66b729ae7ecf382a2e07e7283e82063
#
_entry.id   a66b729ae7ecf382a2e07e7283e82063
#
_cell.length_a   1.000
_cell.length_b   1.000
_cell.length_c   1.000
_cell.angle_alpha   90.00
_cell.angle_beta   90.00
_cell.angle_gamma   90.00
#
_symmetry.space_group_name_H-M   'P 1'
#
loop_
_entity.id
_entity.type
_entity.pdbx_description
1 polymer ?
#
loop_
_entity_poly.entity_id
_entity_poly.type
_entity_poly.pdbx_seq_one_letter_code
_entity_poly.pdbx_strand_id
1 'polypeptide(L)'
;MVVCVVSAFYSIPSKFSVQRYFEWMTPFFQQTPFHLVIFTQPEFVEHFKQMRQQWADRTIVVSLPPEELTAMKKWGYNTWIETAKKDHETSHSPELYCMWYEKKEFVLRAIEMGAFGAKTFVWCDAGILRFTNWIPHIQTFPEENRIAPGKMTLLSLVPFSEGETVNTDFQKVNRIGGGIQAADAATWRWWSIQYDSMMIQYQLSDRFIGKDQNIMSSLCLLHPDRVRLVQAPAELDGYTKWFWLLLWLSGIGV
;
A
#
# COMPACT_ATOMS: atom_id res chain seq x y z
N MET A 1 -4.13 -16.24 -14.62
CA MET A 1 -5.11 -16.12 -13.50
C MET A 1 -5.39 -14.64 -13.27
N VAL A 2 -6.48 -14.30 -12.54
CA VAL A 2 -6.84 -12.89 -12.25
C VAL A 2 -6.06 -12.41 -11.04
N VAL A 3 -5.38 -11.27 -11.18
CA VAL A 3 -4.80 -10.51 -10.07
C VAL A 3 -5.73 -9.34 -9.77
N CYS A 4 -6.09 -9.15 -8.50
CA CYS A 4 -6.93 -8.05 -8.06
C CYS A 4 -6.06 -6.93 -7.46
N VAL A 5 -6.14 -5.75 -8.05
CA VAL A 5 -5.58 -4.52 -7.47
C VAL A 5 -6.56 -3.97 -6.44
N VAL A 6 -6.08 -3.65 -5.27
CA VAL A 6 -6.84 -3.01 -4.20
C VAL A 6 -6.25 -1.64 -3.94
N SER A 7 -7.11 -0.65 -3.91
CA SER A 7 -6.71 0.73 -3.67
C SER A 7 -7.71 1.43 -2.75
N ALA A 8 -7.35 2.59 -2.24
CA ALA A 8 -8.28 3.44 -1.50
C ALA A 8 -7.98 4.91 -1.72
N PHE A 9 -9.04 5.71 -1.63
CA PHE A 9 -8.91 7.16 -1.61
C PHE A 9 -9.87 7.77 -0.58
N TYR A 10 -9.32 8.59 0.30
CA TYR A 10 -10.03 9.36 1.32
C TYR A 10 -9.52 10.79 1.33
N SER A 11 -10.44 11.75 1.44
CA SER A 11 -10.09 13.16 1.60
C SER A 11 -9.68 13.40 3.05
N ILE A 12 -8.39 13.30 3.32
CA ILE A 12 -7.79 13.49 4.64
C ILE A 12 -6.76 14.61 4.59
N PRO A 13 -6.42 15.24 5.73
CA PRO A 13 -5.28 16.14 5.81
C PRO A 13 -4.00 15.43 5.35
N SER A 14 -3.37 15.94 4.31
CA SER A 14 -2.19 15.34 3.71
C SER A 14 -1.29 16.38 3.03
N LYS A 15 -0.08 15.96 2.65
CA LYS A 15 0.92 16.82 2.00
C LYS A 15 0.43 17.46 0.70
N PHE A 16 -0.50 16.82 -0.01
CA PHE A 16 -1.00 17.26 -1.30
C PHE A 16 -2.52 17.46 -1.25
N SER A 17 -3.03 18.35 -2.09
CA SER A 17 -4.46 18.59 -2.22
C SER A 17 -5.20 17.41 -2.87
N VAL A 18 -6.50 17.30 -2.62
CA VAL A 18 -7.39 16.31 -3.28
C VAL A 18 -7.26 16.42 -4.80
N GLN A 19 -7.24 17.65 -5.35
CA GLN A 19 -7.08 17.89 -6.79
C GLN A 19 -5.77 17.27 -7.31
N ARG A 20 -4.67 17.40 -6.57
CA ARG A 20 -3.38 16.84 -6.98
C ARG A 20 -3.41 15.31 -7.00
N TYR A 21 -4.11 14.68 -6.04
CA TYR A 21 -4.31 13.23 -6.07
C TYR A 21 -5.14 12.80 -7.29
N PHE A 22 -6.19 13.53 -7.66
CA PHE A 22 -6.97 13.23 -8.87
C PHE A 22 -6.13 13.35 -10.14
N GLU A 23 -5.23 14.31 -10.25
CA GLU A 23 -4.29 14.43 -11.39
C GLU A 23 -3.42 13.19 -11.56
N TRP A 24 -3.00 12.55 -10.48
CA TRP A 24 -2.19 11.33 -10.53
C TRP A 24 -3.02 10.07 -10.77
N MET A 25 -4.15 9.91 -10.09
CA MET A 25 -4.92 8.66 -10.16
C MET A 25 -5.82 8.57 -11.39
N THR A 26 -6.29 9.70 -11.94
CA THR A 26 -7.17 9.69 -13.11
C THR A 26 -6.55 8.97 -14.31
N PRO A 27 -5.36 9.34 -14.81
CA PRO A 27 -4.74 8.63 -15.92
C PRO A 27 -4.44 7.16 -15.59
N PHE A 28 -4.07 6.86 -14.35
CA PHE A 28 -3.81 5.47 -13.93
C PHE A 28 -5.07 4.62 -13.98
N PHE A 29 -6.15 5.06 -13.36
CA PHE A 29 -7.38 4.30 -13.31
C PHE A 29 -8.14 4.29 -14.64
N GLN A 30 -8.08 5.34 -15.44
CA GLN A 30 -8.76 5.36 -16.73
C GLN A 30 -8.05 4.53 -17.79
N GLN A 31 -6.71 4.53 -17.83
CA GLN A 31 -5.95 4.01 -18.96
C GLN A 31 -5.36 2.61 -18.75
N THR A 32 -5.54 2.00 -17.56
CA THR A 32 -5.00 0.67 -17.26
C THR A 32 -6.10 -0.36 -17.00
N PRO A 33 -6.04 -1.55 -17.64
CA PRO A 33 -7.16 -2.51 -17.68
C PRO A 33 -7.20 -3.54 -16.54
N PHE A 34 -6.56 -3.26 -15.39
CA PHE A 34 -6.53 -4.20 -14.26
C PHE A 34 -7.90 -4.35 -13.57
N HIS A 35 -8.09 -5.46 -12.86
CA HIS A 35 -9.23 -5.63 -11.97
C HIS A 35 -9.00 -4.82 -10.69
N LEU A 36 -9.94 -3.95 -10.35
CA LEU A 36 -9.82 -2.99 -9.24
C LEU A 36 -10.93 -3.16 -8.21
N VAL A 37 -10.54 -3.28 -6.94
CA VAL A 37 -11.41 -2.93 -5.81
C VAL A 37 -10.90 -1.63 -5.24
N ILE A 38 -11.74 -0.59 -5.23
CA ILE A 38 -11.39 0.70 -4.62
C ILE A 38 -12.34 1.04 -3.48
N PHE A 39 -11.75 1.30 -2.32
CA PHE A 39 -12.46 1.75 -1.13
C PHE A 39 -12.42 3.28 -1.07
N THR A 40 -13.56 3.87 -0.73
CA THR A 40 -13.64 5.33 -0.63
C THR A 40 -14.80 5.75 0.28
N GLN A 41 -14.77 6.98 0.74
CA GLN A 41 -15.89 7.57 1.46
C GLN A 41 -17.09 7.83 0.52
N PRO A 42 -18.32 7.88 1.05
CA PRO A 42 -19.56 7.89 0.25
C PRO A 42 -19.60 8.92 -0.88
N GLU A 43 -19.08 10.12 -0.63
CA GLU A 43 -19.11 11.24 -1.59
C GLU A 43 -18.29 11.02 -2.87
N PHE A 44 -17.33 10.10 -2.87
CA PHE A 44 -16.50 9.82 -4.05
C PHE A 44 -16.90 8.57 -4.83
N VAL A 45 -17.89 7.82 -4.37
CA VAL A 45 -18.32 6.56 -5.00
C VAL A 45 -18.66 6.75 -6.48
N GLU A 46 -19.53 7.70 -6.80
CA GLU A 46 -19.95 7.97 -8.17
C GLU A 46 -18.78 8.51 -9.02
N HIS A 47 -17.88 9.27 -8.43
CA HIS A 47 -16.69 9.76 -9.11
C HIS A 47 -15.79 8.60 -9.58
N PHE A 48 -15.56 7.59 -8.73
CA PHE A 48 -14.76 6.43 -9.12
C PHE A 48 -15.47 5.51 -10.11
N LYS A 49 -16.78 5.34 -10.00
CA LYS A 49 -17.56 4.61 -11.02
C LYS A 49 -17.45 5.29 -12.40
N GLN A 50 -17.57 6.60 -12.44
CA GLN A 50 -17.42 7.38 -13.67
C GLN A 50 -15.99 7.30 -14.21
N MET A 51 -14.97 7.43 -13.35
CA MET A 51 -13.56 7.32 -13.72
C MET A 51 -13.23 5.97 -14.36
N ARG A 52 -13.88 4.90 -13.89
CA ARG A 52 -13.67 3.51 -14.33
C ARG A 52 -14.74 3.02 -15.31
N GLN A 53 -15.54 3.90 -15.89
CA GLN A 53 -16.70 3.52 -16.72
C GLN A 53 -16.34 2.55 -17.86
N GLN A 54 -15.21 2.75 -18.54
CA GLN A 54 -14.76 1.84 -19.61
C GLN A 54 -14.30 0.46 -19.10
N TRP A 55 -14.06 0.32 -17.77
CA TRP A 55 -13.63 -0.91 -17.09
C TRP A 55 -14.63 -1.32 -16.01
N ALA A 56 -15.92 -1.02 -16.20
CA ALA A 56 -16.96 -1.27 -15.20
C ALA A 56 -17.07 -2.76 -14.82
N ASP A 57 -16.86 -3.66 -15.77
CA ASP A 57 -16.82 -5.12 -15.58
C ASP A 57 -15.62 -5.60 -14.74
N ARG A 58 -14.60 -4.77 -14.60
CA ARG A 58 -13.36 -5.02 -13.85
C ARG A 58 -13.22 -4.12 -12.63
N THR A 59 -14.31 -3.50 -12.17
CA THR A 59 -14.23 -2.52 -11.07
C THR A 59 -15.31 -2.75 -10.03
N ILE A 60 -14.90 -2.82 -8.77
CA ILE A 60 -15.79 -2.80 -7.60
C ILE A 60 -15.43 -1.53 -6.81
N VAL A 61 -16.42 -0.63 -6.67
CA VAL A 61 -16.28 0.56 -5.82
C VAL A 61 -17.02 0.29 -4.51
N VAL A 62 -16.29 0.34 -3.40
CA VAL A 62 -16.81 0.07 -2.07
C VAL A 62 -16.92 1.37 -1.28
N SER A 63 -18.14 1.72 -0.88
CA SER A 63 -18.38 2.81 0.06
C SER A 63 -18.04 2.33 1.47
N LEU A 64 -17.08 2.95 2.11
CA LEU A 64 -16.67 2.65 3.49
C LEU A 64 -16.37 3.97 4.21
N PRO A 65 -17.25 4.42 5.10
CA PRO A 65 -17.04 5.65 5.85
C PRO A 65 -15.80 5.56 6.75
N PRO A 66 -15.09 6.68 7.02
CA PRO A 66 -13.87 6.69 7.85
C PRO A 66 -14.02 6.05 9.23
N GLU A 67 -15.19 6.24 9.88
CA GLU A 67 -15.51 5.66 11.18
C GLU A 67 -15.65 4.13 11.17
N GLU A 68 -15.82 3.54 9.99
CA GLU A 68 -15.92 2.09 9.81
C GLU A 68 -14.58 1.41 9.52
N LEU A 69 -13.50 2.19 9.38
CA LEU A 69 -12.16 1.65 9.20
C LEU A 69 -11.73 0.80 10.40
N THR A 70 -11.04 -0.30 10.13
CA THR A 70 -10.51 -1.18 11.18
C THR A 70 -9.52 -0.42 12.07
N ALA A 71 -8.71 0.47 11.48
CA ALA A 71 -7.82 1.36 12.20
C ALA A 71 -8.54 2.16 13.30
N MET A 72 -9.75 2.66 13.00
CA MET A 72 -10.57 3.42 13.95
C MET A 72 -11.23 2.54 14.99
N LYS A 73 -11.82 1.42 14.56
CA LYS A 73 -12.57 0.51 15.44
C LYS A 73 -11.68 -0.25 16.42
N LYS A 74 -10.50 -0.70 15.94
CA LYS A 74 -9.59 -1.56 16.72
C LYS A 74 -8.66 -0.79 17.63
N TRP A 75 -8.10 0.32 17.14
CA TRP A 75 -7.08 1.09 17.85
C TRP A 75 -7.65 2.36 18.52
N GLY A 76 -8.73 2.91 17.96
CA GLY A 76 -9.31 4.18 18.40
C GLY A 76 -8.52 5.39 17.92
N TYR A 77 -9.20 6.50 17.66
CA TYR A 77 -8.57 7.71 17.09
C TYR A 77 -7.50 8.31 18.01
N ASN A 78 -7.71 8.23 19.34
CA ASN A 78 -6.75 8.74 20.33
C ASN A 78 -5.37 8.07 20.21
N THR A 79 -5.30 6.79 19.85
CA THR A 79 -4.03 6.10 19.60
C THR A 79 -3.23 6.78 18.49
N TRP A 80 -3.89 7.22 17.44
CA TRP A 80 -3.25 7.89 16.29
C TRP A 80 -2.83 9.32 16.65
N ILE A 81 -3.60 10.03 17.47
CA ILE A 81 -3.21 11.34 18.03
C ILE A 81 -1.93 11.21 18.87
N GLU A 82 -1.86 10.23 19.78
CA GLU A 82 -0.67 10.01 20.60
C GLU A 82 0.53 9.55 19.73
N THR A 83 0.27 8.78 18.70
CA THR A 83 1.28 8.37 17.72
C THR A 83 1.90 9.57 17.00
N ALA A 84 1.08 10.56 16.61
CA ALA A 84 1.55 11.77 15.94
C ALA A 84 2.59 12.56 16.74
N LYS A 85 2.50 12.51 18.08
CA LYS A 85 3.48 13.18 18.96
C LYS A 85 4.88 12.59 18.89
N LYS A 86 5.02 11.36 18.38
CA LYS A 86 6.28 10.62 18.26
C LYS A 86 6.86 10.67 16.84
N ASP A 87 6.14 11.26 15.87
CA ASP A 87 6.64 11.34 14.50
C ASP A 87 7.74 12.39 14.39
N HIS A 88 8.86 12.02 13.77
CA HIS A 88 9.92 12.95 13.42
C HIS A 88 9.58 13.86 12.24
N GLU A 89 8.52 13.53 11.49
CA GLU A 89 8.01 14.33 10.36
C GLU A 89 6.70 15.02 10.74
N THR A 90 6.71 16.35 10.76
CA THR A 90 5.57 17.17 11.21
C THR A 90 4.45 17.31 10.18
N SER A 91 4.61 16.74 8.98
CA SER A 91 3.65 16.86 7.88
C SER A 91 2.58 15.76 7.84
N HIS A 92 2.64 14.80 8.74
CA HIS A 92 1.71 13.68 8.80
C HIS A 92 0.58 13.94 9.80
N SER A 93 -0.62 13.44 9.46
CA SER A 93 -1.80 13.56 10.32
C SER A 93 -2.19 12.21 10.92
N PRO A 94 -2.94 12.18 12.04
CA PRO A 94 -3.49 10.95 12.60
C PRO A 94 -4.31 10.14 11.60
N GLU A 95 -5.07 10.80 10.72
CA GLU A 95 -5.86 10.16 9.67
C GLU A 95 -4.97 9.45 8.65
N LEU A 96 -3.81 10.02 8.34
CA LEU A 96 -2.85 9.40 7.41
C LEU A 96 -2.29 8.10 7.98
N TYR A 97 -2.02 8.05 9.29
CA TYR A 97 -1.61 6.80 9.96
C TYR A 97 -2.72 5.75 9.93
N CYS A 98 -3.98 6.15 10.13
CA CYS A 98 -5.12 5.25 9.94
C CYS A 98 -5.11 4.65 8.52
N MET A 99 -4.90 5.47 7.48
CA MET A 99 -4.84 5.01 6.09
C MET A 99 -3.68 4.05 5.84
N TRP A 100 -2.49 4.32 6.41
CA TRP A 100 -1.35 3.43 6.24
C TRP A 100 -1.56 2.07 6.91
N TYR A 101 -2.15 2.04 8.11
CA TYR A 101 -2.55 0.79 8.76
C TYR A 101 -3.63 0.06 7.96
N GLU A 102 -4.62 0.78 7.43
CA GLU A 102 -5.79 0.20 6.77
C GLU A 102 -5.47 -0.48 5.44
N LYS A 103 -4.31 -0.22 4.81
CA LYS A 103 -3.90 -0.83 3.54
C LYS A 103 -4.11 -2.35 3.51
N LYS A 104 -3.63 -3.05 4.53
CA LYS A 104 -3.79 -4.50 4.65
C LYS A 104 -5.25 -4.91 4.90
N GLU A 105 -6.00 -4.12 5.64
CA GLU A 105 -7.41 -4.38 5.94
C GLU A 105 -8.28 -4.24 4.68
N PHE A 106 -8.00 -3.24 3.83
CA PHE A 106 -8.65 -3.12 2.53
C PHE A 106 -8.41 -4.37 1.67
N VAL A 107 -7.19 -4.89 1.66
CA VAL A 107 -6.89 -6.13 0.92
C VAL A 107 -7.62 -7.32 1.53
N LEU A 108 -7.66 -7.47 2.85
CA LEU A 108 -8.40 -8.54 3.50
C LEU A 108 -9.89 -8.48 3.18
N ARG A 109 -10.52 -7.29 3.19
CA ARG A 109 -11.91 -7.11 2.78
C ARG A 109 -12.13 -7.54 1.32
N ALA A 110 -11.24 -7.18 0.41
CA ALA A 110 -11.32 -7.60 -1.00
C ALA A 110 -11.19 -9.13 -1.16
N ILE A 111 -10.34 -9.78 -0.34
CA ILE A 111 -10.19 -11.24 -0.27
C ILE A 111 -11.49 -11.88 0.25
N GLU A 112 -12.09 -11.34 1.31
CA GLU A 112 -13.33 -11.85 1.92
C GLU A 112 -14.53 -11.70 0.99
N MET A 113 -14.57 -10.63 0.18
CA MET A 113 -15.56 -10.44 -0.87
C MET A 113 -15.42 -11.44 -2.03
N GLY A 114 -14.32 -12.20 -2.10
CA GLY A 114 -14.03 -13.06 -3.24
C GLY A 114 -13.88 -12.28 -4.55
N ALA A 115 -13.34 -11.05 -4.47
CA ALA A 115 -13.31 -10.13 -5.59
C ALA A 115 -12.72 -10.75 -6.86
N PHE A 116 -13.50 -10.79 -7.93
CA PHE A 116 -13.15 -11.33 -9.25
C PHE A 116 -12.69 -12.80 -9.25
N GLY A 117 -12.90 -13.56 -8.18
CA GLY A 117 -12.34 -14.90 -8.01
C GLY A 117 -10.80 -14.92 -7.95
N ALA A 118 -10.18 -13.78 -7.67
CA ALA A 118 -8.73 -13.64 -7.63
C ALA A 118 -8.11 -14.43 -6.47
N LYS A 119 -6.91 -14.96 -6.70
CA LYS A 119 -6.10 -15.61 -5.67
C LYS A 119 -4.91 -14.76 -5.24
N THR A 120 -4.54 -13.78 -6.06
CA THR A 120 -3.43 -12.86 -5.87
C THR A 120 -3.95 -11.44 -5.79
N PHE A 121 -3.46 -10.68 -4.83
CA PHE A 121 -3.91 -9.33 -4.54
C PHE A 121 -2.73 -8.38 -4.43
N VAL A 122 -2.93 -7.18 -4.95
CA VAL A 122 -1.92 -6.11 -4.93
C VAL A 122 -2.53 -4.87 -4.29
N TRP A 123 -2.02 -4.47 -3.13
CA TRP A 123 -2.24 -3.11 -2.66
C TRP A 123 -1.51 -2.14 -3.56
N CYS A 124 -2.18 -1.07 -3.97
CA CYS A 124 -1.58 -0.03 -4.78
C CYS A 124 -2.14 1.34 -4.35
N ASP A 125 -1.28 2.24 -3.87
CA ASP A 125 -1.68 3.60 -3.52
C ASP A 125 -2.31 4.29 -4.74
N ALA A 126 -3.47 4.94 -4.57
CA ALA A 126 -4.21 5.57 -5.67
C ALA A 126 -3.36 6.59 -6.45
N GLY A 127 -2.48 7.31 -5.76
CA GLY A 127 -1.56 8.27 -6.36
C GLY A 127 -0.22 7.70 -6.82
N ILE A 128 -0.11 6.41 -7.12
CA ILE A 128 1.16 5.76 -7.44
C ILE A 128 1.76 6.21 -8.78
N LEU A 129 0.94 6.52 -9.76
CA LEU A 129 1.41 6.96 -11.08
C LEU A 129 1.80 8.44 -11.04
N ARG A 130 3.09 8.70 -10.90
CA ARG A 130 3.66 10.06 -10.89
C ARG A 130 4.13 10.53 -12.27
N PHE A 131 4.33 9.60 -13.19
CA PHE A 131 4.91 9.83 -14.51
C PHE A 131 3.95 9.31 -15.58
N THR A 132 3.25 10.20 -16.26
CA THR A 132 2.25 9.82 -17.29
C THR A 132 2.87 9.13 -18.50
N ASN A 133 4.15 9.38 -18.79
CA ASN A 133 4.92 8.65 -19.82
C ASN A 133 5.13 7.16 -19.48
N TRP A 134 4.81 6.71 -18.27
CA TRP A 134 4.85 5.29 -17.91
C TRP A 134 3.58 4.53 -18.35
N ILE A 135 2.50 5.22 -18.70
CA ILE A 135 1.22 4.57 -19.06
C ILE A 135 1.37 3.49 -20.14
N PRO A 136 2.13 3.68 -21.24
CA PRO A 136 2.34 2.61 -22.22
C PRO A 136 3.05 1.37 -21.65
N HIS A 137 3.83 1.55 -20.59
CA HIS A 137 4.64 0.48 -19.98
C HIS A 137 3.93 -0.30 -18.88
N ILE A 138 2.77 0.19 -18.41
CA ILE A 138 2.03 -0.42 -17.29
C ILE A 138 0.71 -1.07 -17.73
N GLN A 139 0.53 -1.33 -19.02
CA GLN A 139 -0.71 -1.94 -19.55
C GLN A 139 -0.92 -3.39 -19.09
N THR A 140 0.16 -4.09 -18.72
CA THR A 140 0.14 -5.46 -18.19
C THR A 140 0.12 -5.50 -16.66
N PHE A 141 0.13 -4.35 -15.99
CA PHE A 141 0.13 -4.29 -14.53
C PHE A 141 -1.16 -4.87 -13.93
N PRO A 142 -1.07 -5.70 -12.89
CA PRO A 142 0.13 -6.38 -12.39
C PRO A 142 0.28 -7.78 -13.01
N GLU A 143 1.52 -8.15 -13.39
CA GLU A 143 1.84 -9.48 -13.88
C GLU A 143 1.98 -10.49 -12.74
N GLU A 144 1.13 -11.52 -12.73
CA GLU A 144 1.07 -12.52 -11.67
C GLU A 144 2.37 -13.30 -11.51
N ASN A 145 3.07 -13.61 -12.63
CA ASN A 145 4.33 -14.36 -12.62
C ASN A 145 5.48 -13.64 -11.89
N ARG A 146 5.31 -12.35 -11.63
CA ARG A 146 6.26 -11.54 -10.84
C ARG A 146 5.97 -11.57 -9.34
N ILE A 147 4.84 -12.11 -8.92
CA ILE A 147 4.46 -12.22 -7.52
C ILE A 147 4.80 -13.62 -7.02
N ALA A 148 5.79 -13.72 -6.13
CA ALA A 148 6.25 -15.01 -5.63
C ALA A 148 5.22 -15.65 -4.69
N PRO A 149 4.77 -16.90 -4.95
CA PRO A 149 3.85 -17.60 -4.05
C PRO A 149 4.41 -17.71 -2.64
N GLY A 150 3.57 -17.50 -1.64
CA GLY A 150 3.94 -17.60 -0.23
C GLY A 150 4.85 -16.49 0.30
N LYS A 151 5.13 -15.45 -0.52
CA LYS A 151 5.98 -14.32 -0.13
C LYS A 151 5.29 -12.98 -0.35
N MET A 152 5.45 -12.09 0.61
CA MET A 152 5.08 -10.68 0.44
C MET A 152 6.13 -9.99 -0.42
N THR A 153 5.73 -9.48 -1.59
CA THR A 153 6.59 -8.73 -2.52
C THR A 153 6.52 -7.25 -2.19
N LEU A 154 7.67 -6.65 -1.89
CA LEU A 154 7.81 -5.26 -1.47
C LEU A 154 8.97 -4.58 -2.20
N LEU A 155 8.90 -3.24 -2.31
CA LEU A 155 9.99 -2.43 -2.82
C LEU A 155 11.05 -2.21 -1.74
N SER A 156 12.31 -2.54 -2.02
CA SER A 156 13.46 -2.10 -1.23
C SER A 156 13.96 -0.76 -1.76
N LEU A 157 13.81 0.29 -0.97
CA LEU A 157 14.31 1.63 -1.31
C LEU A 157 15.81 1.76 -1.04
N VAL A 158 16.21 1.26 0.13
CA VAL A 158 17.60 1.22 0.58
C VAL A 158 17.82 -0.14 1.25
N PRO A 159 18.81 -0.92 0.86
CA PRO A 159 19.11 -2.20 1.50
C PRO A 159 19.32 -2.07 3.01
N PHE A 160 18.94 -3.11 3.73
CA PHE A 160 19.24 -3.16 5.18
C PHE A 160 20.74 -3.13 5.41
N SER A 161 21.16 -2.40 6.45
CA SER A 161 22.56 -2.33 6.88
C SER A 161 22.89 -3.47 7.84
N GLU A 162 24.17 -3.85 7.88
CA GLU A 162 24.67 -4.78 8.88
C GLU A 162 24.38 -4.27 10.29
N GLY A 163 23.91 -5.14 11.17
CA GLY A 163 23.54 -4.81 12.55
C GLY A 163 22.13 -4.25 12.76
N GLU A 164 21.37 -3.98 11.70
CA GLU A 164 19.94 -3.65 11.85
C GLU A 164 19.15 -4.87 12.31
N THR A 165 18.24 -4.65 13.25
CA THR A 165 17.39 -5.67 13.86
C THR A 165 15.94 -5.22 13.88
N VAL A 166 15.03 -6.11 14.30
CA VAL A 166 13.61 -5.78 14.51
C VAL A 166 13.40 -4.61 15.48
N ASN A 167 14.39 -4.30 16.30
CA ASN A 167 14.37 -3.20 17.27
C ASN A 167 14.97 -1.89 16.75
N THR A 168 15.48 -1.87 15.52
CA THR A 168 16.01 -0.65 14.90
C THR A 168 14.91 0.40 14.74
N ASP A 169 15.24 1.67 15.05
CA ASP A 169 14.34 2.79 14.77
C ASP A 169 14.41 3.18 13.28
N PHE A 170 13.42 2.74 12.51
CA PHE A 170 13.31 3.00 11.07
C PHE A 170 12.71 4.37 10.73
N GLN A 171 12.40 5.24 11.70
CA GLN A 171 11.95 6.59 11.39
C GLN A 171 13.00 7.44 10.65
N LYS A 172 14.28 7.13 10.84
CA LYS A 172 15.41 7.88 10.26
C LYS A 172 15.74 7.47 8.83
N VAL A 173 15.31 6.27 8.40
CA VAL A 173 15.61 5.74 7.06
C VAL A 173 14.50 4.85 6.56
N ASN A 174 13.96 5.20 5.39
CA ASN A 174 12.95 4.38 4.74
C ASN A 174 13.63 3.22 3.99
N ARG A 175 13.56 2.00 4.54
CA ARG A 175 14.08 0.79 3.91
C ARG A 175 13.12 0.23 2.87
N ILE A 176 11.83 0.29 3.16
CA ILE A 176 10.75 -0.34 2.38
C ILE A 176 9.82 0.73 1.83
N GLY A 177 9.41 0.61 0.57
CA GLY A 177 8.37 1.43 -0.05
C GLY A 177 6.98 0.86 0.23
N GLY A 178 6.09 1.68 0.81
CA GLY A 178 4.72 1.27 1.19
C GLY A 178 3.65 1.42 0.10
N GLY A 179 4.00 2.00 -1.06
CA GLY A 179 3.03 2.36 -2.10
C GLY A 179 2.43 1.16 -2.84
N ILE A 180 3.17 0.06 -2.95
CA ILE A 180 2.71 -1.21 -3.54
C ILE A 180 3.17 -2.36 -2.65
N GLN A 181 2.27 -3.32 -2.42
CA GLN A 181 2.51 -4.56 -1.70
C GLN A 181 1.74 -5.67 -2.42
N ALA A 182 2.38 -6.80 -2.74
CA ALA A 182 1.76 -7.84 -3.55
C ALA A 182 2.00 -9.25 -2.98
N ALA A 183 0.93 -10.05 -2.89
CA ALA A 183 1.02 -11.44 -2.45
C ALA A 183 -0.26 -12.24 -2.81
N ASP A 184 -0.21 -13.55 -2.63
CA ASP A 184 -1.40 -14.39 -2.59
C ASP A 184 -2.25 -14.15 -1.33
N ALA A 185 -3.52 -14.55 -1.38
CA ALA A 185 -4.49 -14.31 -0.29
C ALA A 185 -4.07 -14.94 1.05
N ALA A 186 -3.40 -16.10 1.05
CA ALA A 186 -2.93 -16.75 2.27
C ALA A 186 -1.79 -15.96 2.91
N THR A 187 -0.88 -15.47 2.08
CA THR A 187 0.23 -14.60 2.51
C THR A 187 -0.29 -13.27 3.08
N TRP A 188 -1.31 -12.65 2.47
CA TRP A 188 -1.92 -11.43 3.01
C TRP A 188 -2.55 -11.63 4.40
N ARG A 189 -3.26 -12.76 4.63
CA ARG A 189 -3.81 -13.09 5.95
C ARG A 189 -2.70 -13.25 7.00
N TRP A 190 -1.67 -13.99 6.65
CA TRP A 190 -0.49 -14.16 7.50
C TRP A 190 0.18 -12.83 7.79
N TRP A 191 0.43 -12.01 6.76
CA TRP A 191 1.06 -10.69 6.87
C TRP A 191 0.30 -9.76 7.81
N SER A 192 -1.03 -9.71 7.70
CA SER A 192 -1.86 -8.89 8.58
C SER A 192 -1.72 -9.28 10.05
N ILE A 193 -1.68 -10.57 10.35
CA ILE A 193 -1.47 -11.07 11.72
C ILE A 193 -0.08 -10.64 12.24
N GLN A 194 0.96 -10.80 11.43
CA GLN A 194 2.32 -10.40 11.81
C GLN A 194 2.43 -8.88 11.99
N TYR A 195 1.77 -8.12 11.11
CA TYR A 195 1.74 -6.66 11.19
C TYR A 195 1.13 -6.19 12.51
N ASP A 196 -0.03 -6.72 12.89
CA ASP A 196 -0.68 -6.37 14.15
C ASP A 196 0.16 -6.77 15.38
N SER A 197 0.77 -7.94 15.33
CA SER A 197 1.67 -8.41 16.39
C SER A 197 2.88 -7.49 16.54
N MET A 198 3.47 -7.05 15.43
CA MET A 198 4.60 -6.11 15.44
C MET A 198 4.19 -4.73 15.95
N MET A 199 3.00 -4.24 15.57
CA MET A 199 2.46 -2.97 16.10
C MET A 199 2.31 -3.02 17.62
N ILE A 200 1.77 -4.12 18.16
CA ILE A 200 1.64 -4.30 19.63
C ILE A 200 3.03 -4.26 20.28
N GLN A 201 4.03 -4.94 19.71
CA GLN A 201 5.40 -4.91 20.23
C GLN A 201 5.99 -3.49 20.21
N TYR A 202 5.75 -2.73 19.15
CA TYR A 202 6.17 -1.33 19.05
C TYR A 202 5.51 -0.46 20.14
N GLN A 203 4.19 -0.63 20.37
CA GLN A 203 3.48 0.09 21.43
C GLN A 203 4.02 -0.25 22.83
N LEU A 204 4.23 -1.54 23.12
CA LEU A 204 4.77 -1.99 24.41
C LEU A 204 6.20 -1.47 24.66
N SER A 205 6.94 -1.18 23.60
CA SER A 205 8.30 -0.63 23.64
C SER A 205 8.33 0.90 23.46
N ASP A 206 7.18 1.56 23.53
CA ASP A 206 7.01 3.01 23.35
C ASP A 206 7.51 3.57 22.00
N ARG A 207 7.54 2.74 20.95
CA ARG A 207 8.01 3.08 19.61
C ARG A 207 6.89 3.68 18.75
N PHE A 208 7.28 4.44 17.72
CA PHE A 208 6.38 5.05 16.76
C PHE A 208 5.74 4.03 15.81
N ILE A 209 4.41 3.95 15.80
CA ILE A 209 3.63 2.98 15.00
C ILE A 209 2.96 3.58 13.76
N GLY A 210 3.12 4.88 13.49
CA GLY A 210 2.34 5.58 12.48
C GLY A 210 2.68 5.20 11.05
N LYS A 211 3.96 4.97 10.73
CA LYS A 211 4.39 4.59 9.38
C LYS A 211 4.34 3.09 9.15
N ASP A 212 3.62 2.66 8.11
CA ASP A 212 3.61 1.27 7.64
C ASP A 212 5.02 0.76 7.32
N GLN A 213 5.87 1.59 6.74
CA GLN A 213 7.26 1.29 6.39
C GLN A 213 8.11 0.85 7.58
N ASN A 214 7.91 1.43 8.77
CA ASN A 214 8.65 1.05 9.97
C ASN A 214 8.29 -0.37 10.41
N ILE A 215 7.00 -0.67 10.46
CA ILE A 215 6.48 -1.99 10.81
C ILE A 215 6.93 -3.03 9.77
N MET A 216 6.79 -2.71 8.47
CA MET A 216 7.21 -3.58 7.38
C MET A 216 8.71 -3.86 7.41
N SER A 217 9.55 -2.86 7.73
CA SER A 217 11.00 -3.05 7.84
C SER A 217 11.36 -4.07 8.92
N SER A 218 10.74 -3.99 10.10
CA SER A 218 10.94 -5.00 11.15
C SER A 218 10.43 -6.37 10.74
N LEU A 219 9.31 -6.46 10.03
CA LEU A 219 8.78 -7.74 9.54
C LEU A 219 9.68 -8.37 8.47
N CYS A 220 10.32 -7.57 7.62
CA CYS A 220 11.29 -8.07 6.63
C CYS A 220 12.50 -8.71 7.32
N LEU A 221 12.99 -8.12 8.41
CA LEU A 221 14.09 -8.68 9.19
C LEU A 221 13.69 -9.91 10.02
N LEU A 222 12.44 -9.94 10.51
CA LEU A 222 11.93 -11.06 11.30
C LEU A 222 11.63 -12.29 10.43
N HIS A 223 11.17 -12.07 9.18
CA HIS A 223 10.69 -13.12 8.28
C HIS A 223 11.32 -13.02 6.87
N PRO A 224 12.65 -13.05 6.74
CA PRO A 224 13.31 -12.84 5.44
C PRO A 224 12.96 -13.90 4.39
N ASP A 225 12.62 -15.11 4.81
CA ASP A 225 12.17 -16.21 3.96
C ASP A 225 10.75 -16.04 3.40
N ARG A 226 9.91 -15.22 4.06
CA ARG A 226 8.52 -14.93 3.68
C ARG A 226 8.34 -13.60 2.94
N VAL A 227 9.44 -12.91 2.63
CA VAL A 227 9.42 -11.63 1.92
C VAL A 227 10.29 -11.73 0.66
N ARG A 228 9.83 -11.08 -0.40
CA ARG A 228 10.60 -10.80 -1.61
C ARG A 228 10.83 -9.31 -1.73
N LEU A 229 12.08 -8.88 -1.60
CA LEU A 229 12.47 -7.49 -1.78
C LEU A 229 12.90 -7.25 -3.22
N VAL A 230 12.23 -6.33 -3.90
CA VAL A 230 12.57 -5.86 -5.25
C VAL A 230 13.34 -4.56 -5.11
N GLN A 231 14.56 -4.53 -5.61
CA GLN A 231 15.39 -3.33 -5.61
C GLN A 231 15.15 -2.53 -6.89
N ALA A 232 15.06 -1.22 -6.76
CA ALA A 232 15.09 -0.33 -7.91
C ALA A 232 16.50 -0.26 -8.51
N PRO A 233 16.64 -0.09 -9.84
CA PRO A 233 17.93 0.15 -10.48
C PRO A 233 18.71 1.28 -9.81
N ALA A 234 20.03 1.10 -9.70
CA ALA A 234 20.89 2.03 -8.97
C ALA A 234 20.95 3.42 -9.62
N GLU A 235 20.81 3.47 -10.94
CA GLU A 235 20.84 4.68 -11.77
C GLU A 235 19.60 5.57 -11.64
N LEU A 236 18.50 5.05 -11.09
CA LEU A 236 17.33 5.87 -10.87
C LEU A 236 17.56 6.87 -9.72
N ASP A 237 17.05 8.08 -9.88
CA ASP A 237 17.05 9.07 -8.81
C ASP A 237 16.21 8.65 -7.61
N GLY A 238 16.46 9.29 -6.45
CA GLY A 238 15.82 8.91 -5.19
C GLY A 238 14.29 9.04 -5.21
N TYR A 239 13.72 9.97 -6.01
CA TYR A 239 12.28 10.12 -6.12
C TYR A 239 11.65 9.04 -7.01
N THR A 240 12.21 8.76 -8.17
CA THR A 240 11.73 7.76 -9.13
C THR A 240 11.75 6.34 -8.53
N LYS A 241 12.74 6.02 -7.71
CA LYS A 241 12.86 4.73 -7.01
C LYS A 241 11.61 4.35 -6.22
N TRP A 242 10.92 5.31 -5.63
CA TRP A 242 9.70 5.07 -4.83
C TRP A 242 8.56 4.41 -5.63
N PHE A 243 8.56 4.58 -6.94
CA PHE A 243 7.48 4.12 -7.82
C PHE A 243 7.91 2.92 -8.69
N TRP A 244 9.16 2.46 -8.54
CA TRP A 244 9.73 1.42 -9.38
C TRP A 244 8.94 0.11 -9.38
N LEU A 245 8.35 -0.29 -8.26
CA LEU A 245 7.61 -1.55 -8.16
C LEU A 245 6.40 -1.60 -9.12
N LEU A 246 5.84 -0.45 -9.49
CA LEU A 246 4.80 -0.36 -10.52
C LEU A 246 5.31 -0.87 -11.88
N LEU A 247 6.46 -0.36 -12.33
CA LEU A 247 7.08 -0.78 -13.59
C LEU A 247 7.55 -2.25 -13.52
N TRP A 248 8.16 -2.62 -12.40
CA TRP A 248 8.63 -3.98 -12.24
C TRP A 248 7.48 -4.99 -12.29
N LEU A 249 6.35 -4.75 -11.62
CA LEU A 249 5.14 -5.60 -11.70
C LEU A 249 4.44 -5.52 -13.07
N SER A 250 4.85 -4.63 -13.94
CA SER A 250 4.36 -4.51 -15.32
C SER A 250 5.29 -5.21 -16.34
N GLY A 251 6.26 -6.01 -15.89
CA GLY A 251 7.19 -6.70 -16.79
C GLY A 251 8.48 -5.95 -17.11
N ILE A 252 8.67 -4.72 -16.60
CA ILE A 252 9.86 -3.92 -16.85
C ILE A 252 10.98 -4.29 -15.86
N GLY A 253 12.18 -4.44 -16.38
CA GLY A 253 13.37 -4.82 -15.59
C GLY A 253 13.39 -6.31 -15.24
N VAL A 254 14.58 -6.88 -15.26
CA VAL A 254 14.85 -8.30 -14.93
C VAL A 254 15.14 -8.42 -13.44
#